data_c986edc6191806e71f59a4c1d6816190
#
_entry.id   c986edc6191806e71f59a4c1d6816190
#
_cell.length_a   1.000
_cell.length_b   1.000
_cell.length_c   1.000
_cell.angle_alpha   90.00
_cell.angle_beta   90.00
_cell.angle_gamma   90.00
#
_symmetry.space_group_name_H-M   'P 1'
#
loop_
_entity.id
_entity.type
_entity.pdbx_description
1 polymer ?
#
loop_
_entity_poly.entity_id
_entity_poly.type
_entity_poly.pdbx_seq_one_letter_code
_entity_poly.pdbx_strand_id
1 'polypeptide(L)'
;MAVTLTVLGIAQDGGIPHAGCACLHCMDAHRDPTLRRHPVACGVMGSDGSMHLIEASRALPDQMRLWAASLDRDGVVRPDSVSLTHVHNGHVDGLGQFGKEIMGVSRVPL
;
A
#
# COMPACT_ATOMS: atom_id res chain seq x y z
N MET A 1 8.62 8.80 22.71
CA MET A 1 8.63 7.94 21.53
C MET A 1 7.65 8.46 20.51
N ALA A 2 8.07 8.57 19.29
CA ALA A 2 7.25 9.16 18.24
C ALA A 2 6.43 8.11 17.51
N VAL A 3 5.27 8.52 17.01
CA VAL A 3 4.48 7.78 16.03
C VAL A 3 4.93 8.26 14.66
N THR A 4 5.18 7.33 13.75
CA THR A 4 5.62 7.65 12.39
C THR A 4 4.54 7.27 11.39
N LEU A 5 4.12 8.25 10.58
CA LEU A 5 3.19 8.02 9.50
C LEU A 5 3.94 8.08 8.17
N THR A 6 3.77 7.06 7.34
CA THR A 6 4.38 6.99 6.02
C THR A 6 3.29 6.97 4.97
N VAL A 7 3.36 7.89 4.01
CA VAL A 7 2.46 7.89 2.86
C VAL A 7 2.94 6.85 1.85
N LEU A 8 2.11 5.87 1.55
CA LEU A 8 2.46 4.74 0.69
C LEU A 8 1.85 4.83 -0.71
N GLY A 9 0.93 5.75 -0.91
CA GLY A 9 0.31 6.00 -2.19
C GLY A 9 -0.59 7.21 -2.12
N ILE A 10 -0.72 7.90 -3.26
CA ILE A 10 -1.48 9.17 -3.34
C ILE A 10 -2.46 9.21 -4.52
N ALA A 11 -2.49 8.15 -5.35
CA ALA A 11 -3.36 8.11 -6.51
C ALA A 11 -4.76 7.63 -6.16
N GLN A 12 -5.70 7.86 -7.07
CA GLN A 12 -7.03 7.30 -6.98
C GLN A 12 -6.98 5.77 -7.13
N ASP A 13 -8.12 5.14 -6.97
CA ASP A 13 -8.29 3.68 -6.93
C ASP A 13 -7.52 2.91 -8.01
N GLY A 14 -7.43 3.46 -9.21
CA GLY A 14 -6.75 2.82 -10.33
C GLY A 14 -5.23 2.94 -10.31
N GLY A 15 -4.69 3.86 -9.53
CA GLY A 15 -3.27 4.19 -9.59
C GLY A 15 -2.88 4.93 -10.85
N ILE A 16 -1.59 5.20 -11.03
CA ILE A 16 -1.02 5.76 -12.26
C ILE A 16 0.17 4.87 -12.65
N PRO A 17 0.19 4.21 -13.80
CA PRO A 17 -0.82 4.21 -14.86
C PRO A 17 -2.11 3.49 -14.42
N HIS A 18 -3.22 3.96 -14.94
CA HIS A 18 -4.52 3.39 -14.70
C HIS A 18 -4.86 2.36 -15.80
N ALA A 19 -5.45 1.25 -15.43
CA ALA A 19 -5.80 0.19 -16.38
C ALA A 19 -6.71 0.73 -17.49
N GLY A 20 -6.30 0.50 -18.75
CA GLY A 20 -7.06 0.94 -19.90
C GLY A 20 -6.92 2.43 -20.25
N CYS A 21 -6.21 3.19 -19.48
CA CYS A 21 -6.03 4.62 -19.70
C CYS A 21 -4.81 4.90 -20.60
N ALA A 22 -5.01 5.67 -21.64
CA ALA A 22 -3.95 6.08 -22.56
C ALA A 22 -3.74 7.61 -22.55
N CYS A 23 -4.11 8.30 -21.48
CA CYS A 23 -3.86 9.73 -21.34
C CYS A 23 -2.37 9.99 -21.19
N LEU A 24 -1.98 11.26 -21.33
CA LEU A 24 -0.57 11.66 -21.28
C LEU A 24 0.12 11.15 -20.00
N HIS A 25 -0.50 11.34 -18.83
CA HIS A 25 0.10 10.96 -17.57
C HIS A 25 0.29 9.45 -17.45
N CYS A 26 -0.70 8.66 -17.87
CA CYS A 26 -0.60 7.21 -17.82
C CYS A 26 0.42 6.68 -18.82
N MET A 27 0.46 7.24 -20.02
CA MET A 27 1.45 6.84 -21.03
C MET A 27 2.86 7.21 -20.59
N ASP A 28 3.05 8.36 -19.97
CA ASP A 28 4.35 8.75 -19.41
C ASP A 28 4.78 7.78 -18.31
N ALA A 29 3.86 7.38 -17.44
CA ALA A 29 4.15 6.42 -16.37
C ALA A 29 4.47 5.03 -16.91
N HIS A 30 3.91 4.63 -18.06
CA HIS A 30 4.30 3.38 -18.70
C HIS A 30 5.75 3.43 -19.20
N ARG A 31 6.21 4.58 -19.67
CA ARG A 31 7.57 4.76 -20.20
C ARG A 31 8.59 5.00 -19.10
N ASP A 32 8.19 5.64 -18.01
CA ASP A 32 9.09 6.05 -16.92
C ASP A 32 8.51 5.62 -15.57
N PRO A 33 9.06 4.54 -14.98
CA PRO A 33 8.55 4.04 -13.69
C PRO A 33 8.59 5.05 -12.54
N THR A 34 9.44 6.06 -12.63
CA THR A 34 9.52 7.09 -11.58
C THR A 34 8.26 7.95 -11.51
N LEU A 35 7.45 7.95 -12.57
CA LEU A 35 6.20 8.70 -12.66
C LEU A 35 5.00 7.90 -12.18
N ARG A 36 5.19 6.64 -11.80
CA ARG A 36 4.11 5.78 -11.30
C ARG A 36 3.68 6.22 -9.91
N ARG A 37 2.38 6.06 -9.66
CA ARG A 37 1.80 6.37 -8.34
C ARG A 37 0.87 5.24 -7.93
N HIS A 38 1.02 4.79 -6.69
CA HIS A 38 0.16 3.76 -6.12
C HIS A 38 -1.16 4.35 -5.61
N PRO A 39 -2.21 3.54 -5.52
CA PRO A 39 -3.44 3.97 -4.84
C PRO A 39 -3.16 4.41 -3.40
N VAL A 40 -4.04 5.25 -2.89
CA VAL A 40 -3.89 5.82 -1.55
C VAL A 40 -3.74 4.72 -0.49
N ALA A 41 -2.70 4.85 0.32
CA ALA A 41 -2.48 4.03 1.50
C ALA A 41 -1.49 4.73 2.41
N CYS A 42 -1.57 4.41 3.70
CA CYS A 42 -0.64 4.94 4.71
C CYS A 42 -0.21 3.81 5.64
N GLY A 43 1.03 3.90 6.11
CA GLY A 43 1.53 3.05 7.18
C GLY A 43 1.74 3.89 8.44
N VAL A 44 1.33 3.37 9.57
CA VAL A 44 1.54 4.01 10.87
C VAL A 44 2.35 3.08 11.75
N MET A 45 3.51 3.52 12.17
CA MET A 45 4.30 2.82 13.19
C MET A 45 4.00 3.44 14.54
N GLY A 46 3.45 2.67 15.45
CA GLY A 46 3.18 3.11 16.81
C GLY A 46 4.47 3.32 17.60
N SER A 47 4.37 4.01 18.72
CA SER A 47 5.52 4.26 19.60
C SER A 47 6.09 2.97 20.21
N ASP A 48 5.29 1.90 20.23
CA ASP A 48 5.69 0.57 20.68
C ASP A 48 6.26 -0.31 19.56
N GLY A 49 6.39 0.23 18.34
CA GLY A 49 6.88 -0.50 17.18
C GLY A 49 5.80 -1.26 16.42
N SER A 50 4.53 -1.20 16.85
CA SER A 50 3.44 -1.85 16.13
C SER A 50 3.21 -1.18 14.79
N MET A 51 2.80 -1.97 13.79
CA MET A 51 2.68 -1.53 12.41
C MET A 51 1.22 -1.63 11.96
N HIS A 52 0.65 -0.51 11.59
CA HIS A 52 -0.76 -0.42 11.22
C HIS A 52 -0.89 0.12 9.79
N LEU A 53 -1.57 -0.63 8.94
CA LEU A 53 -1.81 -0.24 7.56
C LEU A 53 -3.20 0.39 7.45
N ILE A 54 -3.28 1.52 6.76
CA ILE A 54 -4.55 2.15 6.41
C ILE A 54 -4.72 1.99 4.91
N GLU A 55 -5.77 1.33 4.50
CA GLU A 55 -6.09 0.92 3.14
C GLU A 55 -5.23 -0.25 2.66
N ALA A 56 -5.85 -1.18 1.95
CA ALA A 56 -5.17 -2.36 1.39
C ALA A 56 -5.43 -2.41 -0.12
N SER A 57 -4.52 -1.81 -0.89
CA SER A 57 -4.63 -1.78 -2.35
C SER A 57 -3.96 -3.00 -3.00
N ARG A 58 -4.22 -3.17 -4.30
CA ARG A 58 -3.53 -4.19 -5.09
C ARG A 58 -2.02 -3.94 -5.20
N ALA A 59 -1.56 -2.72 -4.94
CA ALA A 59 -0.14 -2.38 -4.93
C ALA A 59 0.55 -2.74 -3.62
N LEU A 60 -0.10 -3.52 -2.76
CA LEU A 60 0.39 -3.88 -1.44
C LEU A 60 1.83 -4.40 -1.43
N PRO A 61 2.27 -5.27 -2.35
CA PRO A 61 3.66 -5.72 -2.34
C PRO A 61 4.67 -4.57 -2.41
N ASP A 62 4.46 -3.64 -3.31
CA ASP A 62 5.34 -2.48 -3.47
C ASP A 62 5.21 -1.54 -2.28
N GLN A 63 4.01 -1.37 -1.75
CA GLN A 63 3.76 -0.50 -0.61
C GLN A 63 4.41 -1.04 0.66
N MET A 64 4.40 -2.35 0.89
CA MET A 64 5.09 -2.97 2.02
C MET A 64 6.60 -2.81 1.91
N ARG A 65 7.15 -2.90 0.69
CA ARG A 65 8.57 -2.66 0.45
C ARG A 65 8.93 -1.19 0.66
N LEU A 66 8.13 -0.28 0.13
CA LEU A 66 8.32 1.17 0.29
C LEU A 66 8.27 1.56 1.77
N TRP A 67 7.35 0.98 2.52
CA TRP A 67 7.22 1.24 3.95
C TRP A 67 8.50 0.86 4.71
N ALA A 68 9.03 -0.33 4.44
CA ALA A 68 10.30 -0.75 5.05
C ALA A 68 11.44 0.19 4.66
N ALA A 69 11.54 0.55 3.38
CA ALA A 69 12.58 1.46 2.91
C ALA A 69 12.51 2.83 3.59
N SER A 70 11.29 3.34 3.82
CA SER A 70 11.10 4.63 4.49
C SER A 70 11.57 4.61 5.96
N LEU A 71 11.67 3.43 6.54
CA LEU A 71 12.14 3.22 7.91
C LEU A 71 13.59 2.72 7.96
N ASP A 72 14.31 2.83 6.83
CA ASP A 72 15.69 2.35 6.68
C ASP A 72 15.84 0.86 7.01
N ARG A 73 14.85 0.06 6.62
CA ARG A 73 14.85 -1.39 6.82
C ARG A 73 14.95 -2.12 5.50
N ASP A 74 15.70 -3.22 5.49
CA ASP A 74 15.65 -4.17 4.41
C ASP A 74 14.37 -5.02 4.51
N GLY A 75 13.98 -5.64 3.40
CA GLY A 75 12.80 -6.49 3.36
C GLY A 75 11.51 -5.71 3.21
N VAL A 76 10.46 -6.18 3.85
CA VAL A 76 9.11 -5.60 3.77
C VAL A 76 8.53 -5.46 5.16
N VAL A 77 7.60 -4.52 5.32
CA VAL A 77 6.81 -4.41 6.55
C VAL A 77 5.54 -5.22 6.37
N ARG A 78 5.29 -6.14 7.30
CA ARG A 78 4.01 -6.87 7.40
C ARG A 78 3.18 -6.20 8.49
N PRO A 79 1.97 -5.69 8.17
CA PRO A 79 1.20 -4.96 9.17
C PRO A 79 0.64 -5.88 10.25
N ASP A 80 0.56 -5.34 11.47
CA ASP A 80 -0.10 -5.98 12.60
C ASP A 80 -1.61 -5.78 12.54
N SER A 81 -2.07 -4.73 11.88
CA SER A 81 -3.49 -4.46 11.69
C SER A 81 -3.72 -3.72 10.37
N VAL A 82 -4.94 -3.80 9.87
CA VAL A 82 -5.38 -3.09 8.67
C VAL A 82 -6.65 -2.32 9.01
N SER A 83 -6.71 -1.05 8.64
CA SER A 83 -7.90 -0.23 8.78
C SER A 83 -8.34 0.28 7.42
N LEU A 84 -9.64 0.31 7.18
CA LEU A 84 -10.22 0.77 5.93
C LEU A 84 -11.04 2.03 6.19
N THR A 85 -10.86 3.05 5.36
CA THR A 85 -11.67 4.26 5.47
C THR A 85 -13.06 4.04 4.86
N HIS A 86 -13.12 3.25 3.77
CA HIS A 86 -14.36 2.88 3.10
C HIS A 86 -14.08 1.73 2.14
N VAL A 87 -15.11 1.21 1.46
CA VAL A 87 -14.99 -0.02 0.66
C VAL A 87 -14.97 0.22 -0.85
N HIS A 88 -14.53 1.39 -1.30
CA HIS A 88 -14.24 1.58 -2.72
C HIS A 88 -13.11 0.65 -3.14
N ASN A 89 -13.15 0.20 -4.38
CA ASN A 89 -12.34 -0.92 -4.84
C ASN A 89 -10.82 -0.75 -4.58
N GLY A 90 -10.27 0.41 -4.90
CA GLY A 90 -8.83 0.66 -4.75
C GLY A 90 -8.35 0.71 -3.30
N HIS A 91 -9.27 0.79 -2.33
CA HIS A 91 -8.95 0.79 -0.91
C HIS A 91 -8.99 -0.60 -0.29
N VAL A 92 -9.59 -1.58 -0.98
CA VAL A 92 -9.84 -2.92 -0.42
C VAL A 92 -9.40 -4.05 -1.33
N ASP A 93 -9.06 -3.79 -2.58
CA ASP A 93 -8.78 -4.85 -3.56
C ASP A 93 -7.49 -5.63 -3.28
N GLY A 94 -6.68 -5.17 -2.34
CA GLY A 94 -5.49 -5.87 -1.88
C GLY A 94 -5.73 -6.83 -0.71
N LEU A 95 -6.92 -6.82 -0.09
CA LEU A 95 -7.18 -7.62 1.12
C LEU A 95 -6.96 -9.11 0.90
N GLY A 96 -7.29 -9.63 -0.28
CA GLY A 96 -7.09 -11.04 -0.59
C GLY A 96 -5.63 -11.49 -0.52
N GLN A 97 -4.68 -10.57 -0.58
CA GLN A 97 -3.27 -10.91 -0.50
C GLN A 97 -2.83 -11.40 0.87
N PHE A 98 -3.63 -11.15 1.91
CA PHE A 98 -3.37 -11.70 3.25
C PHE A 98 -3.73 -13.18 3.34
N GLY A 99 -4.53 -13.70 2.41
CA GLY A 99 -5.00 -15.07 2.41
C GLY A 99 -3.92 -16.11 2.17
N LYS A 100 -4.32 -17.37 2.31
CA LYS A 100 -3.41 -18.51 2.29
C LYS A 100 -2.65 -18.68 0.96
N GLU A 101 -3.19 -18.16 -0.12
CA GLU A 101 -2.56 -18.29 -1.45
C GLU A 101 -1.36 -17.36 -1.60
N ILE A 102 -1.23 -16.33 -0.76
CA ILE A 102 -0.17 -15.33 -0.86
C ILE A 102 0.59 -15.23 0.46
N MET A 103 0.11 -14.42 1.41
CA MET A 103 0.84 -14.24 2.68
C MET A 103 0.56 -15.33 3.72
N GLY A 104 -0.59 -15.97 3.66
CA GLY A 104 -0.96 -17.02 4.60
C GLY A 104 -1.16 -16.54 6.02
N VAL A 105 -1.60 -15.30 6.21
CA VAL A 105 -1.82 -14.74 7.53
C VAL A 105 -3.15 -15.28 8.08
N SER A 106 -3.12 -15.86 9.29
CA SER A 106 -4.32 -16.47 9.87
C SER A 106 -5.19 -15.48 10.62
N ARG A 107 -4.63 -14.39 11.14
CA ARG A 107 -5.37 -13.37 11.88
C ARG A 107 -4.72 -12.00 11.69
N VAL A 108 -5.45 -11.09 11.08
CA VAL A 108 -5.07 -9.68 10.99
C VAL A 108 -6.28 -8.88 11.44
N PRO A 109 -6.19 -8.15 12.55
CA PRO A 109 -7.29 -7.26 12.97
C PRO A 109 -7.59 -6.22 11.90
N LEU A 110 -8.86 -6.01 11.69
CA LEU A 110 -9.34 -5.10 10.67
C LEU A 110 -10.10 -3.92 11.31
#